data_30ca7ce4365f7809989ce28217b22d6d
#
_entry.id   30ca7ce4365f7809989ce28217b22d6d
#
_cell.length_a   1.000
_cell.length_b   1.000
_cell.length_c   1.000
_cell.angle_alpha   90.00
_cell.angle_beta   90.00
_cell.angle_gamma   90.00
#
_symmetry.space_group_name_H-M   'P 1'
#
loop_
_entity.id
_entity.type
_entity.pdbx_description
1 polymer ?
#
loop_
_entity_poly.entity_id
_entity_poly.type
_entity_poly.pdbx_seq_one_letter_code
_entity_poly.pdbx_strand_id
1 'polypeptide(L)'
;MFFIAGTKGETTTVATGEFYCPVCNARTFYHHNQVHEKATVFFVSVANLRLLGEYIECQSCGNTYEMDILDYDPEQEQRDFEALYFSGLKTVMSMMMSVDGNIDENEKGMMKDIYEKITDSELSDSEIEREIEFCRLNPIGLEKFLNELFPVLNESGRETVIKVAYWISIADGKADEEEIKLLKKMATRFQISSAHLKGIILEVNELASE
;
A
#
# COMPACT_ATOMS: atom_id res chain seq x y z
N MET A 1 -45.26 43.27 -20.60
CA MET A 1 -44.40 42.34 -21.33
C MET A 1 -43.49 41.67 -20.29
N PHE A 2 -43.70 40.38 -19.97
CA PHE A 2 -42.91 39.70 -18.98
C PHE A 2 -41.70 39.09 -19.69
N PHE A 3 -40.51 39.48 -19.26
CA PHE A 3 -39.25 38.92 -19.75
C PHE A 3 -38.78 37.84 -18.76
N ILE A 4 -38.72 36.60 -19.19
CA ILE A 4 -38.25 35.49 -18.37
C ILE A 4 -36.82 35.14 -18.80
N ALA A 5 -35.88 35.50 -17.94
CA ALA A 5 -34.46 35.15 -18.11
C ALA A 5 -34.00 34.34 -16.88
N GLY A 6 -33.12 33.39 -17.08
CA GLY A 6 -32.58 32.53 -16.01
C GLY A 6 -31.31 31.85 -16.45
N THR A 7 -30.78 30.97 -15.57
CA THR A 7 -29.68 30.09 -15.89
C THR A 7 -30.08 28.64 -15.69
N LYS A 8 -29.46 27.72 -16.44
CA LYS A 8 -29.69 26.28 -16.39
C LYS A 8 -28.36 25.55 -16.52
N GLY A 9 -28.17 24.53 -15.69
CA GLY A 9 -27.09 23.58 -15.91
C GLY A 9 -27.43 22.65 -17.09
N GLU A 10 -26.50 22.49 -18.01
CA GLU A 10 -26.63 21.56 -19.14
C GLU A 10 -25.37 20.70 -19.23
N THR A 11 -25.58 19.38 -19.25
CA THR A 11 -24.50 18.39 -19.37
C THR A 11 -24.26 18.07 -20.83
N THR A 12 -22.99 18.01 -21.21
CA THR A 12 -22.57 17.63 -22.57
C THR A 12 -21.45 16.60 -22.45
N THR A 13 -21.57 15.47 -23.13
CA THR A 13 -20.50 14.50 -23.27
C THR A 13 -19.47 15.03 -24.25
N VAL A 14 -18.23 15.18 -23.80
CA VAL A 14 -17.13 15.75 -24.59
C VAL A 14 -16.12 14.70 -25.06
N ALA A 15 -16.05 13.55 -24.36
CA ALA A 15 -15.21 12.44 -24.75
C ALA A 15 -15.80 11.11 -24.26
N THR A 16 -15.33 10.03 -24.85
CA THR A 16 -15.60 8.65 -24.42
C THR A 16 -14.31 7.85 -24.49
N GLY A 17 -14.19 6.82 -23.69
CA GLY A 17 -13.03 5.94 -23.71
C GLY A 17 -13.25 4.73 -22.82
N GLU A 18 -12.21 4.00 -22.53
CA GLU A 18 -12.23 2.85 -21.62
C GLU A 18 -11.49 3.21 -20.33
N PHE A 19 -11.99 2.70 -19.21
CA PHE A 19 -11.38 2.83 -17.90
C PHE A 19 -11.72 1.62 -17.03
N TYR A 20 -11.02 1.45 -15.92
CA TYR A 20 -11.40 0.45 -14.92
C TYR A 20 -12.42 1.03 -13.96
N CYS A 21 -13.64 0.48 -13.95
CA CYS A 21 -14.69 0.91 -13.04
C CYS A 21 -14.62 0.11 -11.72
N PRO A 22 -14.38 0.73 -10.55
CA PRO A 22 -14.29 0.02 -9.27
C PRO A 22 -15.59 -0.67 -8.86
N VAL A 23 -16.74 -0.11 -9.25
CA VAL A 23 -18.06 -0.69 -8.95
C VAL A 23 -18.38 -1.89 -9.83
N CYS A 24 -18.05 -1.81 -11.13
CA CYS A 24 -18.20 -2.95 -12.04
C CYS A 24 -17.11 -4.00 -11.85
N ASN A 25 -16.01 -3.64 -11.19
CA ASN A 25 -14.79 -4.44 -11.05
C ASN A 25 -14.28 -4.98 -12.40
N ALA A 26 -14.30 -4.13 -13.43
CA ALA A 26 -13.93 -4.48 -14.79
C ALA A 26 -13.61 -3.24 -15.64
N ARG A 27 -12.85 -3.43 -16.72
CA ARG A 27 -12.71 -2.42 -17.77
C ARG A 27 -14.05 -2.24 -18.49
N THR A 28 -14.48 -0.97 -18.62
CA THR A 28 -15.75 -0.59 -19.23
C THR A 28 -15.62 0.77 -19.90
N PHE A 29 -16.61 1.13 -20.70
CA PHE A 29 -16.64 2.44 -21.35
C PHE A 29 -17.14 3.53 -20.41
N TYR A 30 -16.64 4.75 -20.62
CA TYR A 30 -17.09 5.94 -19.90
C TYR A 30 -17.57 7.05 -20.84
N HIS A 31 -18.39 7.95 -20.28
CA HIS A 31 -18.64 9.27 -20.81
C HIS A 31 -17.90 10.30 -19.95
N HIS A 32 -17.07 11.15 -20.57
CA HIS A 32 -16.55 12.36 -19.95
C HIS A 32 -17.59 13.46 -20.17
N ASN A 33 -18.22 13.87 -19.10
CA ASN A 33 -19.30 14.83 -19.10
C ASN A 33 -18.84 16.16 -18.52
N GLN A 34 -19.16 17.27 -19.22
CA GLN A 34 -18.99 18.63 -18.74
C GLN A 34 -20.33 19.27 -18.47
N VAL A 35 -20.46 19.93 -17.33
CA VAL A 35 -21.65 20.66 -16.92
C VAL A 35 -21.40 22.16 -17.11
N HIS A 36 -22.13 22.77 -18.04
CA HIS A 36 -22.05 24.20 -18.32
C HIS A 36 -23.28 24.93 -17.78
N GLU A 37 -23.04 26.08 -17.16
CA GLU A 37 -24.11 27.05 -16.91
C GLU A 37 -24.45 27.75 -18.20
N LYS A 38 -25.72 27.72 -18.60
CA LYS A 38 -26.24 28.37 -19.79
C LYS A 38 -27.23 29.47 -19.42
N ALA A 39 -27.12 30.60 -20.09
CA ALA A 39 -28.18 31.63 -20.03
C ALA A 39 -29.39 31.15 -20.83
N THR A 40 -30.57 31.35 -20.27
CA THR A 40 -31.86 31.01 -20.93
C THR A 40 -32.73 32.24 -21.06
N VAL A 41 -33.37 32.37 -22.21
CA VAL A 41 -34.40 33.38 -22.48
C VAL A 41 -35.63 32.63 -23.01
N PHE A 42 -36.76 32.84 -22.37
CA PHE A 42 -37.99 32.10 -22.66
C PHE A 42 -37.79 30.57 -22.72
N PHE A 43 -37.01 30.01 -21.77
CA PHE A 43 -36.66 28.59 -21.65
C PHE A 43 -35.70 28.04 -22.72
N VAL A 44 -35.24 28.89 -23.66
CA VAL A 44 -34.26 28.46 -24.70
C VAL A 44 -32.88 28.86 -24.24
N SER A 45 -31.92 27.95 -24.31
CA SER A 45 -30.49 28.22 -24.03
C SER A 45 -29.92 29.11 -25.14
N VAL A 46 -29.40 30.28 -24.79
CA VAL A 46 -28.91 31.28 -25.75
C VAL A 46 -27.39 31.49 -25.68
N ALA A 47 -26.74 31.18 -24.56
CA ALA A 47 -25.30 31.30 -24.43
C ALA A 47 -24.73 30.40 -23.34
N ASN A 48 -23.51 29.92 -23.53
CA ASN A 48 -22.72 29.29 -22.48
C ASN A 48 -22.10 30.40 -21.61
N LEU A 49 -22.24 30.29 -20.29
CA LEU A 49 -21.67 31.25 -19.33
C LEU A 49 -20.34 30.75 -18.77
N ARG A 50 -20.35 29.62 -18.11
CA ARG A 50 -19.15 29.03 -17.48
C ARG A 50 -19.27 27.52 -17.36
N LEU A 51 -18.10 26.87 -17.24
CA LEU A 51 -18.01 25.48 -16.83
C LEU A 51 -18.27 25.39 -15.32
N LEU A 52 -19.21 24.55 -14.90
CA LEU A 52 -19.52 24.31 -13.49
C LEU A 52 -18.70 23.16 -12.92
N GLY A 53 -18.38 22.15 -13.76
CA GLY A 53 -17.60 21.00 -13.39
C GLY A 53 -17.56 19.97 -14.50
N GLU A 54 -16.77 18.95 -14.28
CA GLU A 54 -16.67 17.80 -15.17
C GLU A 54 -16.56 16.52 -14.36
N TYR A 55 -17.00 15.39 -14.95
CA TYR A 55 -16.98 14.09 -14.31
C TYR A 55 -16.96 12.97 -15.34
N ILE A 56 -16.54 11.80 -14.89
CA ILE A 56 -16.58 10.55 -15.63
C ILE A 56 -17.81 9.77 -15.21
N GLU A 57 -18.59 9.28 -16.16
CA GLU A 57 -19.76 8.43 -15.93
C GLU A 57 -19.54 7.07 -16.57
N CYS A 58 -19.64 6.01 -15.76
CA CYS A 58 -19.55 4.63 -16.25
C CYS A 58 -20.79 4.28 -17.06
N GLN A 59 -20.62 3.85 -18.30
CA GLN A 59 -21.74 3.46 -19.17
C GLN A 59 -22.45 2.19 -18.71
N SER A 60 -21.79 1.33 -17.91
CA SER A 60 -22.35 0.05 -17.45
C SER A 60 -23.19 0.19 -16.19
N CYS A 61 -22.74 0.94 -15.18
CA CYS A 61 -23.43 1.07 -13.90
C CYS A 61 -23.98 2.46 -13.60
N GLY A 62 -23.65 3.48 -14.41
CA GLY A 62 -24.09 4.86 -14.23
C GLY A 62 -23.42 5.61 -13.07
N ASN A 63 -22.47 4.99 -12.36
CA ASN A 63 -21.73 5.70 -11.31
C ASN A 63 -20.84 6.80 -11.90
N THR A 64 -20.71 7.89 -11.15
CA THR A 64 -19.92 9.05 -11.52
C THR A 64 -18.68 9.17 -10.65
N TYR A 65 -17.59 9.66 -11.24
CA TYR A 65 -16.27 9.78 -10.64
C TYR A 65 -15.63 11.11 -11.02
N GLU A 66 -14.64 11.53 -10.27
CA GLU A 66 -13.73 12.62 -10.65
C GLU A 66 -12.81 12.18 -11.79
N MET A 67 -12.09 13.13 -12.40
CA MET A 67 -11.26 12.85 -13.58
C MET A 67 -10.08 11.92 -13.31
N ASP A 68 -9.57 11.90 -12.09
CA ASP A 68 -8.46 11.06 -11.62
C ASP A 68 -8.76 9.55 -11.70
N ILE A 69 -10.03 9.17 -11.76
CA ILE A 69 -10.43 7.76 -11.94
C ILE A 69 -9.87 7.15 -13.24
N LEU A 70 -9.53 7.98 -14.23
CA LEU A 70 -8.97 7.49 -15.50
C LEU A 70 -7.54 6.94 -15.35
N ASP A 71 -6.84 7.37 -14.30
CA ASP A 71 -5.49 6.91 -13.95
C ASP A 71 -5.53 5.69 -13.01
N TYR A 72 -6.73 5.28 -12.56
CA TYR A 72 -6.91 4.15 -11.66
C TYR A 72 -6.66 2.83 -12.38
N ASP A 73 -5.63 2.10 -11.94
CA ASP A 73 -5.30 0.75 -12.39
C ASP A 73 -5.11 -0.16 -11.17
N PRO A 74 -6.06 -1.07 -10.86
CA PRO A 74 -5.98 -1.95 -9.70
C PRO A 74 -4.79 -2.92 -9.77
N GLU A 75 -4.34 -3.31 -10.96
CA GLU A 75 -3.16 -4.16 -11.11
C GLU A 75 -1.88 -3.39 -10.77
N GLN A 76 -1.83 -2.09 -11.09
CA GLN A 76 -0.72 -1.22 -10.71
C GLN A 76 -0.69 -0.98 -9.20
N GLU A 77 -1.84 -0.69 -8.59
CA GLU A 77 -1.94 -0.54 -7.12
C GLU A 77 -1.48 -1.81 -6.40
N GLN A 78 -1.88 -2.99 -6.89
CA GLN A 78 -1.43 -4.25 -6.31
C GLN A 78 0.09 -4.42 -6.45
N ARG A 79 0.66 -4.17 -7.63
CA ARG A 79 2.12 -4.23 -7.86
C ARG A 79 2.88 -3.26 -6.96
N ASP A 80 2.39 -2.04 -6.80
CA ASP A 80 3.02 -1.02 -5.96
C ASP A 80 2.96 -1.42 -4.48
N PHE A 81 1.83 -1.97 -4.04
CA PHE A 81 1.68 -2.52 -2.69
C PHE A 81 2.64 -3.69 -2.45
N GLU A 82 2.70 -4.67 -3.36
CA GLU A 82 3.60 -5.82 -3.26
C GLU A 82 5.07 -5.38 -3.22
N ALA A 83 5.46 -4.43 -4.08
CA ALA A 83 6.82 -3.88 -4.08
C ALA A 83 7.18 -3.21 -2.75
N LEU A 84 6.28 -2.40 -2.19
CA LEU A 84 6.46 -1.76 -0.89
C LEU A 84 6.53 -2.80 0.24
N TYR A 85 5.64 -3.78 0.23
CA TYR A 85 5.59 -4.85 1.24
C TYR A 85 6.84 -5.71 1.23
N PHE A 86 7.29 -6.16 0.05
CA PHE A 86 8.48 -7.00 -0.08
C PHE A 86 9.78 -6.23 0.24
N SER A 87 9.86 -4.97 -0.17
CA SER A 87 10.94 -4.08 0.28
C SER A 87 10.93 -3.95 1.80
N GLY A 88 9.73 -3.81 2.38
CA GLY A 88 9.54 -3.73 3.81
C GLY A 88 10.01 -4.95 4.58
N LEU A 89 9.70 -6.13 4.09
CA LEU A 89 10.17 -7.38 4.70
C LEU A 89 11.69 -7.47 4.68
N LYS A 90 12.36 -7.15 3.55
CA LYS A 90 13.83 -7.13 3.46
C LYS A 90 14.44 -6.18 4.48
N THR A 91 13.92 -4.98 4.56
CA THR A 91 14.41 -3.96 5.51
C THR A 91 14.26 -4.42 6.96
N VAL A 92 13.10 -4.98 7.32
CA VAL A 92 12.86 -5.50 8.68
C VAL A 92 13.82 -6.64 9.03
N MET A 93 14.00 -7.61 8.14
CA MET A 93 14.93 -8.73 8.33
C MET A 93 16.37 -8.23 8.48
N SER A 94 16.83 -7.34 7.62
CA SER A 94 18.17 -6.76 7.68
C SER A 94 18.39 -5.93 8.94
N MET A 95 17.36 -5.27 9.45
CA MET A 95 17.44 -4.56 10.73
C MET A 95 17.60 -5.51 11.91
N MET A 96 16.85 -6.62 11.91
CA MET A 96 16.99 -7.65 12.95
C MET A 96 18.42 -8.19 12.97
N MET A 97 18.95 -8.62 11.82
CA MET A 97 20.33 -9.11 11.69
C MET A 97 21.39 -8.07 12.08
N SER A 98 21.07 -6.78 12.01
CA SER A 98 22.07 -5.71 12.25
C SER A 98 22.06 -5.17 13.67
N VAL A 99 21.11 -5.57 14.51
CA VAL A 99 20.85 -4.91 15.81
C VAL A 99 21.97 -5.10 16.82
N ASP A 100 22.59 -6.27 16.83
CA ASP A 100 23.73 -6.61 17.69
C ASP A 100 25.10 -6.31 17.03
N GLY A 101 25.08 -5.99 15.72
CA GLY A 101 26.26 -5.70 14.89
C GLY A 101 27.00 -6.92 14.39
N ASN A 102 26.49 -8.13 14.66
CA ASN A 102 27.11 -9.40 14.29
C ASN A 102 26.13 -10.21 13.42
N ILE A 103 26.41 -10.31 12.13
CA ILE A 103 25.55 -10.98 11.17
C ILE A 103 26.18 -12.32 10.81
N ASP A 104 25.43 -13.39 11.02
CA ASP A 104 25.89 -14.72 10.69
C ASP A 104 25.26 -15.30 9.39
N GLU A 105 25.81 -16.43 8.92
CA GLU A 105 25.34 -17.06 7.70
C GLU A 105 23.98 -17.77 7.87
N ASN A 106 23.59 -18.12 9.11
CA ASN A 106 22.28 -18.75 9.37
C ASN A 106 21.17 -17.70 9.22
N GLU A 107 21.38 -16.48 9.71
CA GLU A 107 20.45 -15.37 9.54
C GLU A 107 20.27 -15.01 8.06
N LYS A 108 21.35 -14.95 7.28
CA LYS A 108 21.25 -14.71 5.82
C LYS A 108 20.52 -15.85 5.11
N GLY A 109 20.81 -17.10 5.49
CA GLY A 109 20.09 -18.27 4.99
C GLY A 109 18.61 -18.20 5.30
N MET A 110 18.25 -17.92 6.55
CA MET A 110 16.87 -17.76 7.00
C MET A 110 16.15 -16.61 6.23
N MET A 111 16.83 -15.48 6.01
CA MET A 111 16.29 -14.38 5.22
C MET A 111 15.94 -14.80 3.79
N LYS A 112 16.82 -15.58 3.13
CA LYS A 112 16.54 -16.12 1.79
C LYS A 112 15.33 -17.02 1.78
N ASP A 113 15.28 -17.99 2.69
CA ASP A 113 14.21 -18.98 2.77
C ASP A 113 12.84 -18.32 3.03
N ILE A 114 12.80 -17.36 3.94
CA ILE A 114 11.57 -16.61 4.25
C ILE A 114 11.15 -15.75 3.05
N TYR A 115 12.11 -15.05 2.43
CA TYR A 115 11.81 -14.17 1.30
C TYR A 115 11.27 -14.95 0.11
N GLU A 116 11.93 -16.06 -0.26
CA GLU A 116 11.48 -16.94 -1.34
C GLU A 116 10.08 -17.52 -1.07
N LYS A 117 9.83 -17.98 0.16
CA LYS A 117 8.50 -18.48 0.57
C LYS A 117 7.36 -17.48 0.43
N ILE A 118 7.64 -16.21 0.67
CA ILE A 118 6.60 -15.15 0.67
C ILE A 118 6.42 -14.56 -0.73
N THR A 119 7.50 -14.48 -1.53
CA THR A 119 7.51 -13.70 -2.77
C THR A 119 7.62 -14.56 -4.04
N ASP A 120 7.85 -15.87 -3.91
CA ASP A 120 8.25 -16.78 -5.00
C ASP A 120 9.48 -16.27 -5.79
N SER A 121 10.36 -15.50 -5.15
CA SER A 121 11.54 -14.88 -5.75
C SER A 121 12.79 -15.15 -4.92
N GLU A 122 13.87 -15.52 -5.60
CA GLU A 122 15.17 -15.70 -4.97
C GLU A 122 15.76 -14.36 -4.52
N LEU A 123 16.46 -14.37 -3.39
CA LEU A 123 17.21 -13.22 -2.86
C LEU A 123 18.71 -13.49 -2.92
N SER A 124 19.44 -12.69 -3.68
CA SER A 124 20.88 -12.85 -3.84
C SER A 124 21.66 -12.29 -2.65
N ASP A 125 22.87 -12.82 -2.41
CA ASP A 125 23.78 -12.31 -1.36
C ASP A 125 24.07 -10.83 -1.54
N SER A 126 24.24 -10.38 -2.78
CA SER A 126 24.50 -8.97 -3.09
C SER A 126 23.33 -8.04 -2.77
N GLU A 127 22.10 -8.53 -2.79
CA GLU A 127 20.91 -7.77 -2.37
C GLU A 127 20.83 -7.70 -0.85
N ILE A 128 21.11 -8.80 -0.17
CA ILE A 128 21.18 -8.84 1.30
C ILE A 128 22.23 -7.87 1.81
N GLU A 129 23.45 -7.91 1.26
CA GLU A 129 24.55 -7.03 1.67
C GLU A 129 24.22 -5.55 1.45
N ARG A 130 23.58 -5.20 0.33
CA ARG A 130 23.12 -3.83 0.07
C ARG A 130 22.07 -3.37 1.07
N GLU A 131 21.13 -4.23 1.43
CA GLU A 131 20.06 -3.90 2.39
C GLU A 131 20.65 -3.73 3.81
N ILE A 132 21.58 -4.59 4.21
CA ILE A 132 22.31 -4.49 5.48
C ILE A 132 23.08 -3.17 5.55
N GLU A 133 23.81 -2.82 4.50
CA GLU A 133 24.58 -1.58 4.46
C GLU A 133 23.65 -0.35 4.49
N PHE A 134 22.52 -0.41 3.78
CA PHE A 134 21.51 0.63 3.87
C PHE A 134 21.00 0.81 5.30
N CYS A 135 20.68 -0.27 6.02
CA CYS A 135 20.23 -0.21 7.41
C CYS A 135 21.30 0.37 8.35
N ARG A 136 22.58 0.01 8.15
CA ARG A 136 23.72 0.54 8.94
C ARG A 136 23.95 2.04 8.74
N LEU A 137 23.81 2.51 7.51
CA LEU A 137 23.99 3.93 7.18
C LEU A 137 22.81 4.80 7.58
N ASN A 138 21.63 4.21 7.79
CA ASN A 138 20.38 4.93 8.05
C ASN A 138 19.69 4.48 9.35
N PRO A 139 20.33 4.56 10.52
CA PRO A 139 19.75 4.07 11.79
C PRO A 139 18.45 4.79 12.21
N ILE A 140 18.25 6.04 11.74
CA ILE A 140 17.00 6.82 11.98
C ILE A 140 15.87 6.37 11.03
N GLY A 141 16.20 5.62 9.99
CA GLY A 141 15.25 5.17 8.95
C GLY A 141 14.20 4.21 9.47
N LEU A 142 14.46 3.43 10.55
CA LEU A 142 13.52 2.44 11.08
C LEU A 142 12.17 3.05 11.46
N GLU A 143 12.16 4.10 12.28
CA GLU A 143 10.90 4.69 12.73
C GLU A 143 10.12 5.32 11.56
N LYS A 144 10.84 5.99 10.66
CA LYS A 144 10.24 6.54 9.45
C LYS A 144 9.67 5.43 8.59
N PHE A 145 10.45 4.40 8.33
CA PHE A 145 10.05 3.25 7.53
C PHE A 145 8.84 2.51 8.11
N LEU A 146 8.83 2.21 9.42
CA LEU A 146 7.68 1.59 10.09
C LEU A 146 6.44 2.50 10.06
N ASN A 147 6.61 3.83 10.05
CA ASN A 147 5.52 4.78 9.90
C ASN A 147 4.91 4.75 8.49
N GLU A 148 5.73 4.56 7.47
CA GLU A 148 5.28 4.44 6.07
C GLU A 148 4.62 3.09 5.81
N LEU A 149 5.14 2.02 6.42
CA LEU A 149 4.61 0.66 6.25
C LEU A 149 3.31 0.43 7.04
N PHE A 150 3.18 1.00 8.25
CA PHE A 150 2.03 0.76 9.13
C PHE A 150 0.66 1.03 8.49
N PRO A 151 0.42 2.17 7.81
CA PRO A 151 -0.90 2.49 7.27
C PRO A 151 -1.32 1.60 6.08
N VAL A 152 -0.37 0.98 5.39
CA VAL A 152 -0.65 0.12 4.23
C VAL A 152 -0.86 -1.34 4.61
N LEU A 153 -0.48 -1.75 5.84
CA LEU A 153 -0.66 -3.11 6.33
C LEU A 153 -1.97 -3.27 7.10
N ASN A 154 -2.72 -4.30 6.77
CA ASN A 154 -3.80 -4.81 7.61
C ASN A 154 -3.22 -5.54 8.85
N GLU A 155 -4.10 -5.99 9.76
CA GLU A 155 -3.69 -6.68 10.99
C GLU A 155 -2.83 -7.92 10.72
N SER A 156 -3.21 -8.76 9.76
CA SER A 156 -2.47 -9.95 9.38
C SER A 156 -1.08 -9.62 8.80
N GLY A 157 -0.98 -8.58 7.95
CA GLY A 157 0.30 -8.13 7.41
C GLY A 157 1.27 -7.64 8.49
N ARG A 158 0.76 -6.90 9.49
CA ARG A 158 1.57 -6.46 10.64
C ARG A 158 2.05 -7.63 11.48
N GLU A 159 1.18 -8.61 11.71
CA GLU A 159 1.52 -9.84 12.41
C GLU A 159 2.61 -10.62 11.65
N THR A 160 2.48 -10.77 10.33
CA THR A 160 3.48 -11.42 9.48
C THR A 160 4.84 -10.74 9.58
N VAL A 161 4.89 -9.41 9.55
CA VAL A 161 6.16 -8.67 9.72
C VAL A 161 6.81 -8.97 11.07
N ILE A 162 6.06 -9.05 12.15
CA ILE A 162 6.58 -9.41 13.48
C ILE A 162 7.03 -10.87 13.54
N LYS A 163 6.29 -11.81 12.92
CA LYS A 163 6.69 -13.22 12.81
C LYS A 163 8.02 -13.35 12.08
N VAL A 164 8.15 -12.68 10.93
CA VAL A 164 9.38 -12.68 10.13
C VAL A 164 10.55 -12.10 10.92
N ALA A 165 10.36 -10.96 11.60
CA ALA A 165 11.38 -10.38 12.45
C ALA A 165 11.85 -11.35 13.54
N TYR A 166 10.90 -12.05 14.19
CA TYR A 166 11.25 -13.01 15.23
C TYR A 166 11.91 -14.28 14.66
N TRP A 167 11.51 -14.77 13.48
CA TRP A 167 12.20 -15.86 12.81
C TRP A 167 13.68 -15.58 12.58
N ILE A 168 14.01 -14.37 12.13
CA ILE A 168 15.40 -13.96 11.96
C ILE A 168 16.16 -13.97 13.29
N SER A 169 15.54 -13.43 14.36
CA SER A 169 16.18 -13.35 15.68
C SER A 169 16.45 -14.71 16.34
N ILE A 170 15.86 -15.80 15.86
CA ILE A 170 16.12 -17.15 16.38
C ILE A 170 16.90 -18.03 15.39
N ALA A 171 17.39 -17.49 14.30
CA ALA A 171 18.08 -18.25 13.26
C ALA A 171 19.37 -18.94 13.76
N ASP A 172 20.04 -18.37 14.75
CA ASP A 172 21.21 -18.92 15.44
C ASP A 172 20.84 -19.77 16.69
N GLY A 173 19.53 -19.88 16.99
CA GLY A 173 18.96 -20.71 18.07
C GLY A 173 18.28 -19.94 19.19
N LYS A 174 18.57 -18.66 19.42
CA LYS A 174 17.94 -17.87 20.49
C LYS A 174 18.07 -16.37 20.25
N ALA A 175 16.93 -15.66 20.28
CA ALA A 175 16.93 -14.20 20.25
C ALA A 175 17.65 -13.56 21.44
N ASP A 176 18.48 -12.60 21.19
CA ASP A 176 19.19 -11.83 22.20
C ASP A 176 18.34 -10.67 22.81
N GLU A 177 18.92 -9.94 23.78
CA GLU A 177 18.21 -8.86 24.46
C GLU A 177 17.92 -7.66 23.56
N GLU A 178 18.83 -7.30 22.64
CA GLU A 178 18.67 -6.16 21.74
C GLU A 178 17.65 -6.47 20.63
N GLU A 179 17.64 -7.70 20.11
CA GLU A 179 16.64 -8.19 19.17
C GLU A 179 15.25 -8.20 19.76
N ILE A 180 15.09 -8.74 20.96
CA ILE A 180 13.81 -8.72 21.69
C ILE A 180 13.35 -7.28 21.98
N LYS A 181 14.26 -6.36 22.28
CA LYS A 181 13.96 -4.95 22.48
C LYS A 181 13.50 -4.28 21.19
N LEU A 182 14.15 -4.58 20.06
CA LEU A 182 13.74 -4.10 18.75
C LEU A 182 12.36 -4.65 18.37
N LEU A 183 12.14 -5.96 18.53
CA LEU A 183 10.87 -6.61 18.27
C LEU A 183 9.71 -5.97 19.06
N LYS A 184 9.92 -5.66 20.34
CA LYS A 184 8.93 -4.96 21.17
C LYS A 184 8.63 -3.53 20.66
N LYS A 185 9.64 -2.80 20.19
CA LYS A 185 9.45 -1.48 19.57
C LYS A 185 8.59 -1.58 18.32
N MET A 186 8.90 -2.54 17.44
CA MET A 186 8.13 -2.79 16.21
C MET A 186 6.69 -3.16 16.54
N ALA A 187 6.46 -4.10 17.48
CA ALA A 187 5.13 -4.50 17.93
C ALA A 187 4.31 -3.31 18.45
N THR A 188 4.94 -2.46 19.28
CA THR A 188 4.30 -1.23 19.78
C THR A 188 3.90 -0.31 18.63
N ARG A 189 4.76 -0.14 17.63
CA ARG A 189 4.51 0.70 16.46
C ARG A 189 3.36 0.16 15.60
N PHE A 190 3.29 -1.15 15.45
CA PHE A 190 2.22 -1.85 14.74
C PHE A 190 0.94 -2.03 15.56
N GLN A 191 0.86 -1.43 16.74
CA GLN A 191 -0.29 -1.52 17.67
C GLN A 191 -0.62 -2.96 18.08
N ILE A 192 0.40 -3.83 18.09
CA ILE A 192 0.30 -5.21 18.59
C ILE A 192 0.47 -5.19 20.11
N SER A 193 -0.51 -5.70 20.83
CA SER A 193 -0.45 -5.76 22.29
C SER A 193 0.63 -6.72 22.78
N SER A 194 1.12 -6.52 24.01
CA SER A 194 2.10 -7.44 24.61
C SER A 194 1.59 -8.88 24.75
N ALA A 195 0.29 -9.08 24.88
CA ALA A 195 -0.31 -10.42 24.94
C ALA A 195 -0.29 -11.06 23.54
N HIS A 196 -0.63 -10.30 22.50
CA HIS A 196 -0.59 -10.76 21.13
C HIS A 196 0.85 -11.06 20.69
N LEU A 197 1.82 -10.19 21.01
CA LEU A 197 3.24 -10.45 20.73
C LEU A 197 3.74 -11.75 21.37
N LYS A 198 3.34 -12.04 22.61
CA LYS A 198 3.66 -13.32 23.26
C LYS A 198 3.04 -14.51 22.54
N GLY A 199 1.83 -14.37 22.01
CA GLY A 199 1.17 -15.40 21.20
C GLY A 199 1.95 -15.67 19.92
N ILE A 200 2.37 -14.64 19.21
CA ILE A 200 3.21 -14.75 18.00
C ILE A 200 4.53 -15.48 18.30
N ILE A 201 5.22 -15.09 19.38
CA ILE A 201 6.48 -15.72 19.79
C ILE A 201 6.29 -17.21 20.09
N LEU A 202 5.21 -17.59 20.79
CA LEU A 202 4.91 -18.99 21.08
C LEU A 202 4.64 -19.79 19.81
N GLU A 203 3.81 -19.27 18.93
CA GLU A 203 3.49 -19.91 17.63
C GLU A 203 4.75 -20.14 16.79
N VAL A 204 5.62 -19.14 16.67
CA VAL A 204 6.88 -19.29 15.91
C VAL A 204 7.80 -20.32 16.55
N ASN A 205 7.92 -20.36 17.88
CA ASN A 205 8.74 -21.38 18.56
C ASN A 205 8.19 -22.79 18.41
N GLU A 206 6.87 -22.98 18.37
CA GLU A 206 6.24 -24.27 18.08
C GLU A 206 6.60 -24.73 16.67
N LEU A 207 6.44 -23.84 15.67
CA LEU A 207 6.78 -24.14 14.27
C LEU A 207 8.29 -24.40 14.05
N ALA A 208 9.17 -23.74 14.82
CA ALA A 208 10.62 -23.98 14.74
C ALA A 208 11.05 -25.30 15.37
N SER A 209 10.18 -25.94 16.16
CA SER A 209 10.45 -27.21 16.87
C SER A 209 9.99 -28.44 16.09
N GLU A 210 9.25 -28.28 15.01
CA GLU A 210 8.78 -29.32 14.09
C GLU A 210 9.81 -29.63 13.00
#